data_88da98f1f61b46d80d1f171c9fe48e31
#
_entry.id   88da98f1f61b46d80d1f171c9fe48e31
#
_cell.length_a   1.000
_cell.length_b   1.000
_cell.length_c   1.000
_cell.angle_alpha   90.00
_cell.angle_beta   90.00
_cell.angle_gamma   90.00
#
_symmetry.space_group_name_H-M   'P 1'
#
loop_
_entity.id
_entity.type
_entity.pdbx_description
1 polymer ?
#
loop_
_entity_poly.entity_id
_entity_poly.type
_entity_poly.pdbx_seq_one_letter_code
_entity_poly.pdbx_strand_id
1 'polypeptide(L)'
;MAKINKKVMKNYLKPRLMNSDENGVRVKIYIAGHMIGAGKMELFNLVNQHGSINKAAKSMGMSFSRANMLLDTIQQAFNKPVLIKGSGNKRTELTKFGLQLLEKYIKLCKHLTSE
;
A
#
# COMPACT_ATOMS: atom_id res chain seq x y z
N MET A 1 17.71 -1.92 4.53
CA MET A 1 16.54 -1.19 4.04
C MET A 1 15.96 -0.34 5.16
N ALA A 2 15.69 0.91 4.90
CA ALA A 2 15.14 1.82 5.90
C ALA A 2 13.70 1.42 6.25
N LYS A 3 13.35 1.52 7.52
CA LYS A 3 11.97 1.29 7.96
C LYS A 3 11.10 2.45 7.52
N ILE A 4 9.92 2.14 7.01
CA ILE A 4 8.95 3.16 6.62
C ILE A 4 8.26 3.66 7.88
N ASN A 5 8.25 4.97 8.07
CA ASN A 5 7.65 5.59 9.25
C ASN A 5 6.12 5.52 9.17
N LYS A 6 5.50 4.97 10.21
CA LYS A 6 4.04 4.82 10.32
C LYS A 6 3.28 6.12 10.16
N LYS A 7 3.80 7.20 10.75
CA LYS A 7 3.18 8.53 10.69
C LYS A 7 3.16 9.07 9.26
N VAL A 8 4.27 8.87 8.53
CA VAL A 8 4.38 9.28 7.12
C VAL A 8 3.36 8.50 6.28
N MET A 9 3.23 7.20 6.51
CA MET A 9 2.24 6.37 5.81
C MET A 9 0.83 6.88 6.02
N LYS A 10 0.47 7.23 7.25
CA LYS A 10 -0.85 7.78 7.56
C LYS A 10 -1.16 9.04 6.77
N ASN A 11 -0.16 9.92 6.60
CA ASN A 11 -0.35 11.19 5.92
C ASN A 11 -0.53 11.05 4.41
N TYR A 12 0.15 10.08 3.79
CA TYR A 12 0.17 9.94 2.33
C TYR A 12 -0.75 8.85 1.79
N LEU A 13 -1.13 7.89 2.64
CA LEU A 13 -1.91 6.74 2.18
C LEU A 13 -3.37 6.75 2.63
N LYS A 14 -3.83 7.79 3.30
CA LYS A 14 -5.22 7.88 3.77
C LYS A 14 -6.19 7.93 2.60
N PRO A 15 -7.09 6.93 2.46
CA PRO A 15 -8.03 6.88 1.33
C PRO A 15 -9.29 7.70 1.61
N ARG A 16 -9.14 9.00 1.85
CA ARG A 16 -10.28 9.89 2.10
C ARG A 16 -10.12 11.20 1.34
N LEU A 17 -11.22 11.89 1.15
CA LEU A 17 -11.18 13.24 0.59
C LEU A 17 -10.57 14.18 1.63
N MET A 18 -9.74 15.07 1.16
CA MET A 18 -9.14 16.11 2.00
C MET A 18 -10.09 17.29 2.15
N ASN A 19 -10.08 17.89 3.33
CA ASN A 19 -10.75 19.17 3.56
C ASN A 19 -9.99 20.29 2.85
N SER A 20 -10.67 21.39 2.56
CA SER A 20 -10.07 22.50 1.80
C SER A 20 -8.87 23.15 2.50
N ASP A 21 -8.76 23.01 3.81
CA ASP A 21 -7.69 23.56 4.63
C ASP A 21 -6.57 22.56 4.94
N GLU A 22 -6.70 21.33 4.46
CA GLU A 22 -5.66 20.32 4.64
C GLU A 22 -4.60 20.42 3.53
N ASN A 23 -3.35 20.27 3.93
CA ASN A 23 -2.23 20.13 3.01
C ASN A 23 -1.91 18.65 2.82
N GLY A 24 -1.66 18.25 1.60
CA GLY A 24 -1.30 16.88 1.31
C GLY A 24 -1.30 16.56 -0.16
N VAL A 25 -0.99 15.31 -0.46
CA VAL A 25 -0.89 14.83 -1.83
C VAL A 25 -1.59 13.48 -1.95
N ARG A 26 -2.36 13.34 -3.02
CA ARG A 26 -2.93 12.05 -3.42
C ARG A 26 -2.40 11.72 -4.81
N VAL A 27 -1.67 10.63 -4.89
CA VAL A 27 -1.02 10.20 -6.13
C VAL A 27 -1.70 8.95 -6.64
N LYS A 28 -2.09 8.97 -7.92
CA LYS A 28 -2.55 7.78 -8.63
C LYS A 28 -1.55 7.49 -9.73
N ILE A 29 -1.15 6.24 -9.83
CA ILE A 29 -0.21 5.77 -10.84
C ILE A 29 -0.92 4.71 -11.67
N TYR A 30 -0.73 4.75 -12.99
CA TYR A 30 -1.28 3.75 -13.90
C TYR A 30 -0.12 2.97 -14.51
N ILE A 31 -0.07 1.69 -14.23
CA ILE A 31 0.98 0.80 -14.73
C ILE A 31 0.30 -0.40 -15.38
N ALA A 32 0.62 -0.64 -16.66
CA ALA A 32 0.00 -1.72 -17.45
C ALA A 32 -1.53 -1.69 -17.39
N GLY A 33 -2.11 -0.48 -17.37
CA GLY A 33 -3.56 -0.29 -17.31
C GLY A 33 -4.17 -0.43 -15.91
N HIS A 34 -3.36 -0.71 -14.89
CA HIS A 34 -3.85 -0.87 -13.52
C HIS A 34 -3.58 0.38 -12.70
N MET A 35 -4.61 0.84 -12.00
CA MET A 35 -4.48 2.01 -11.14
C MET A 35 -3.96 1.61 -9.76
N ILE A 36 -2.91 2.30 -9.32
CA ILE A 36 -2.33 2.13 -8.00
C ILE A 36 -2.36 3.49 -7.31
N GLY A 37 -3.12 3.59 -6.24
CA GLY A 37 -3.27 4.83 -5.49
C GLY A 37 -3.12 4.63 -4.00
N ALA A 38 -3.45 5.67 -3.24
CA ALA A 38 -3.24 5.71 -1.79
C ALA A 38 -3.90 4.55 -1.06
N GLY A 39 -5.15 4.21 -1.41
CA GLY A 39 -5.87 3.14 -0.73
C GLY A 39 -5.20 1.79 -0.88
N LYS A 40 -4.78 1.44 -2.10
CA LYS A 40 -4.09 0.18 -2.37
C LYS A 40 -2.73 0.14 -1.67
N MET A 41 -2.00 1.26 -1.68
CA MET A 41 -0.70 1.34 -1.01
C MET A 41 -0.84 1.26 0.51
N GLU A 42 -1.88 1.83 1.08
CA GLU A 42 -2.16 1.69 2.51
C GLU A 42 -2.43 0.23 2.87
N LEU A 43 -3.27 -0.45 2.10
CA LEU A 43 -3.54 -1.88 2.31
C LEU A 43 -2.23 -2.68 2.22
N PHE A 44 -1.42 -2.40 1.21
CA PHE A 44 -0.14 -3.07 0.99
C PHE A 44 0.78 -2.91 2.21
N ASN A 45 0.86 -1.70 2.74
CA ASN A 45 1.63 -1.41 3.94
C ASN A 45 1.10 -2.13 5.18
N LEU A 46 -0.21 -2.16 5.35
CA LEU A 46 -0.84 -2.83 6.49
C LEU A 46 -0.60 -4.34 6.45
N VAL A 47 -0.63 -4.94 5.25
CA VAL A 47 -0.27 -6.35 5.09
C VAL A 47 1.16 -6.58 5.56
N ASN A 48 2.08 -5.70 5.20
CA ASN A 48 3.46 -5.80 5.64
C ASN A 48 3.59 -5.68 7.17
N GLN A 49 2.85 -4.75 7.76
CA GLN A 49 2.89 -4.54 9.22
C GLN A 49 2.28 -5.70 9.99
N HIS A 50 1.13 -6.19 9.56
CA HIS A 50 0.39 -7.23 10.27
C HIS A 50 0.82 -8.65 9.92
N GLY A 51 1.39 -8.83 8.74
CA GLY A 51 1.72 -10.16 8.24
C GLY A 51 0.48 -10.98 7.86
N SER A 52 -0.66 -10.32 7.67
CA SER A 52 -1.93 -10.99 7.43
C SER A 52 -2.84 -10.09 6.58
N ILE A 53 -3.34 -10.64 5.49
CA ILE A 53 -4.31 -9.95 4.63
C ILE A 53 -5.61 -9.72 5.40
N ASN A 54 -6.03 -10.69 6.19
CA ASN A 54 -7.27 -10.60 6.96
C ASN A 54 -7.20 -9.47 7.98
N LYS A 55 -6.10 -9.36 8.72
CA LYS A 55 -5.92 -8.28 9.70
C LYS A 55 -5.84 -6.91 9.02
N ALA A 56 -5.15 -6.82 7.91
CA ALA A 56 -5.06 -5.58 7.14
C ALA A 56 -6.43 -5.15 6.63
N ALA A 57 -7.20 -6.10 6.09
CA ALA A 57 -8.56 -5.83 5.61
C ALA A 57 -9.43 -5.29 6.74
N LYS A 58 -9.41 -5.93 7.89
CA LYS A 58 -10.18 -5.49 9.07
C LYS A 58 -9.80 -4.07 9.48
N SER A 59 -8.51 -3.73 9.45
CA SER A 59 -8.04 -2.39 9.79
C SER A 59 -8.61 -1.33 8.86
N MET A 60 -8.92 -1.70 7.62
CA MET A 60 -9.47 -0.78 6.63
C MET A 60 -10.98 -0.91 6.46
N GLY A 61 -11.63 -1.75 7.24
CA GLY A 61 -13.07 -1.93 7.16
C GLY A 61 -13.56 -2.60 5.88
N MET A 62 -12.75 -3.50 5.32
CA MET A 62 -13.13 -4.23 4.11
C MET A 62 -13.07 -5.74 4.31
N SER A 63 -13.72 -6.49 3.42
CA SER A 63 -13.69 -7.95 3.45
C SER A 63 -12.32 -8.47 3.00
N PHE A 64 -12.02 -9.70 3.40
CA PHE A 64 -10.83 -10.41 2.92
C PHE A 64 -10.82 -10.51 1.39
N SER A 65 -11.98 -10.87 0.80
CA SER A 65 -12.11 -11.02 -0.65
C SER A 65 -11.75 -9.73 -1.39
N ARG A 66 -12.25 -8.60 -0.89
CA ARG A 66 -11.93 -7.30 -1.49
C ARG A 66 -10.46 -6.96 -1.35
N ALA A 67 -9.90 -7.16 -0.17
CA ALA A 67 -8.47 -6.90 0.07
C ALA A 67 -7.60 -7.76 -0.85
N ASN A 68 -7.92 -9.05 -0.93
CA ASN A 68 -7.18 -9.98 -1.78
C ASN A 68 -7.24 -9.56 -3.26
N MET A 69 -8.41 -9.14 -3.72
CA MET A 69 -8.58 -8.63 -5.09
C MET A 69 -7.74 -7.39 -5.34
N LEU A 70 -7.73 -6.45 -4.40
CA LEU A 70 -6.93 -5.22 -4.54
C LEU A 70 -5.44 -5.51 -4.59
N LEU A 71 -4.97 -6.45 -3.76
CA LEU A 71 -3.56 -6.86 -3.77
C LEU A 71 -3.19 -7.55 -5.08
N ASP A 72 -4.10 -8.37 -5.62
CA ASP A 72 -3.89 -9.00 -6.93
C ASP A 72 -3.79 -7.95 -8.05
N THR A 73 -4.56 -6.86 -7.95
CA THR A 73 -4.46 -5.75 -8.91
C THR A 73 -3.07 -5.12 -8.88
N ILE A 74 -2.49 -4.94 -7.70
CA ILE A 74 -1.12 -4.44 -7.59
C ILE A 74 -0.16 -5.42 -8.27
N GLN A 75 -0.30 -6.71 -7.99
CA GLN A 75 0.56 -7.73 -8.57
C GLN A 75 0.48 -7.76 -10.09
N GLN A 76 -0.72 -7.60 -10.65
CA GLN A 76 -0.93 -7.61 -12.10
C GLN A 76 -0.24 -6.46 -12.83
N ALA A 77 0.05 -5.37 -12.13
CA ALA A 77 0.76 -4.22 -12.72
C ALA A 77 2.25 -4.49 -12.93
N PHE A 78 2.78 -5.53 -12.34
CA PHE A 78 4.21 -5.82 -12.37
C PHE A 78 4.47 -7.27 -12.79
N ASN A 79 5.61 -7.50 -13.42
CA ASN A 79 6.03 -8.83 -13.84
C ASN A 79 6.94 -9.54 -12.82
N LYS A 80 7.12 -8.95 -11.66
CA LYS A 80 7.86 -9.52 -10.54
C LYS A 80 6.94 -9.68 -9.34
N PRO A 81 7.14 -10.72 -8.51
CA PRO A 81 6.34 -10.87 -7.31
C PRO A 81 6.49 -9.66 -6.38
N VAL A 82 5.38 -9.11 -5.92
CA VAL A 82 5.36 -8.01 -4.94
C VAL A 82 5.02 -8.52 -3.54
N LEU A 83 4.41 -9.70 -3.47
CA LEU A 83 3.85 -10.24 -2.24
C LEU A 83 4.02 -11.75 -2.21
N ILE A 84 4.33 -12.29 -1.03
CA ILE A 84 4.36 -13.73 -0.79
C ILE A 84 3.26 -14.01 0.23
N LYS A 85 2.18 -14.64 -0.22
CA LYS A 85 1.04 -14.99 0.63
C LYS A 85 1.41 -16.16 1.52
N GLY A 86 1.26 -15.97 2.83
CA GLY A 86 1.45 -17.03 3.79
C GLY A 86 0.24 -17.95 3.84
N SER A 87 0.42 -19.11 4.43
CA SER A 87 -0.66 -20.07 4.68
C SER A 87 -0.44 -20.73 6.05
N GLY A 88 -1.53 -21.06 6.71
CA GLY A 88 -1.45 -21.60 8.07
C GLY A 88 -0.80 -20.59 9.00
N ASN A 89 0.31 -20.98 9.64
CA ASN A 89 1.03 -20.12 10.58
C ASN A 89 2.06 -19.22 9.90
N LYS A 90 2.19 -19.33 8.58
CA LYS A 90 3.17 -18.53 7.85
C LYS A 90 2.65 -17.13 7.62
N ARG A 91 3.51 -16.15 7.87
CA ARG A 91 3.25 -14.74 7.68
C ARG A 91 3.17 -14.40 6.19
N THR A 92 2.23 -13.52 5.82
CA THR A 92 2.20 -12.89 4.50
C THR A 92 3.17 -11.71 4.49
N GLU A 93 4.04 -11.64 3.51
CA GLU A 93 5.12 -10.65 3.46
C GLU A 93 5.23 -10.01 2.08
N LEU A 94 5.67 -8.76 2.06
CA LEU A 94 6.09 -8.14 0.83
C LEU A 94 7.45 -8.71 0.42
N THR A 95 7.65 -8.88 -0.88
CA THR A 95 8.97 -9.18 -1.40
C THR A 95 9.86 -7.94 -1.30
N LYS A 96 11.17 -8.10 -1.53
CA LYS A 96 12.09 -6.97 -1.62
C LYS A 96 11.61 -5.95 -2.65
N PHE A 97 11.14 -6.43 -3.80
CA PHE A 97 10.58 -5.57 -4.85
C PHE A 97 9.34 -4.83 -4.35
N GLY A 98 8.43 -5.52 -3.65
CA GLY A 98 7.24 -4.92 -3.07
C GLY A 98 7.58 -3.82 -2.05
N LEU A 99 8.57 -4.07 -1.20
CA LEU A 99 9.03 -3.06 -0.26
C LEU A 99 9.61 -1.83 -0.95
N GLN A 100 10.37 -2.05 -2.02
CA GLN A 100 10.93 -0.95 -2.82
C GLN A 100 9.82 -0.14 -3.49
N LEU A 101 8.79 -0.80 -4.00
CA LEU A 101 7.63 -0.14 -4.58
C LEU A 101 6.96 0.78 -3.57
N LEU A 102 6.71 0.28 -2.37
CA LEU A 102 6.10 1.04 -1.29
C LEU A 102 6.96 2.26 -0.91
N GLU A 103 8.27 2.06 -0.74
CA GLU A 103 9.19 3.16 -0.43
C GLU A 103 9.21 4.24 -1.51
N LYS A 104 9.23 3.82 -2.77
CA LYS A 104 9.24 4.76 -3.90
C LYS A 104 7.96 5.59 -3.94
N TYR A 105 6.82 4.95 -3.66
CA TYR A 105 5.54 5.66 -3.62
C TYR A 105 5.56 6.73 -2.53
N ILE A 106 6.04 6.39 -1.33
CA ILE A 106 6.14 7.34 -0.22
C ILE A 106 7.09 8.49 -0.56
N LYS A 107 8.25 8.19 -1.15
CA LYS A 107 9.21 9.22 -1.56
C LYS A 107 8.63 10.17 -2.58
N LEU A 108 7.86 9.67 -3.53
CA LEU A 108 7.19 10.51 -4.52
C LEU A 108 6.22 11.47 -3.83
N CYS A 109 5.39 10.98 -2.92
CA CYS A 109 4.44 11.80 -2.18
C CYS A 109 5.17 12.89 -1.37
N LYS A 110 6.24 12.52 -0.68
CA LYS A 110 7.05 13.49 0.09
C LYS A 110 7.65 14.56 -0.81
N HIS A 111 8.18 14.14 -1.95
CA HIS A 111 8.79 15.07 -2.91
C HIS A 111 7.78 16.12 -3.40
N LEU A 112 6.56 15.67 -3.69
CA LEU A 112 5.50 16.56 -4.17
C LEU A 112 4.97 17.50 -3.10
N THR A 113 5.10 17.15 -1.82
CA THR A 113 4.71 18.02 -0.71
C THR A 113 5.85 18.90 -0.19
N SER A 114 7.03 18.75 -0.75
CA SER A 114 8.24 19.47 -0.33
C SER A 114 8.68 19.19 1.10
N GLU A 115 8.35 18.02 1.60
CA GLU A 115 8.76 17.57 2.94
C GLU A 115 10.09 16.82 2.89
#